data_3c8dbf6c6546e46ba28ba7aed297cce8
#
_entry.id   3c8dbf6c6546e46ba28ba7aed297cce8
#
_cell.length_a   1.000
_cell.length_b   1.000
_cell.length_c   1.000
_cell.angle_alpha   90.00
_cell.angle_beta   90.00
_cell.angle_gamma   90.00
#
_symmetry.space_group_name_H-M   'P 1'
#
loop_
_entity.id
_entity.type
_entity.pdbx_description
1 polymer ?
#
loop_
_entity_poly.entity_id
_entity_poly.type
_entity_poly.pdbx_seq_one_letter_code
_entity_poly.pdbx_strand_id
1 'polypeptide(L)'
;MAPPSRIIGVGHYERGDGRHDRRNGVRTRGLNTRAGSIELEIPRSRETPFRPTVIEQFRRSERALVSVIQEAFIGGISTRKMEDVLAAMGVEQLSKSQISALCQELDATATAFRTRELTQAYPYVWFDALYEKLRINDRVVSNAVVIAYGVGADGHRDVIGIDVVDTENKESWTAFLRGLKKRRLSDVKLAISDAHEGVKAAIATVLQGASWQRCTVHFGRNILAHVPQNHKLEVAGSLRSVFT
;
A
#
# COMPACT_ATOMS: atom_id res chain seq x y z
N MET A 1 9.96 29.73 8.41
CA MET A 1 8.60 30.31 8.61
C MET A 1 8.67 31.77 8.20
N ALA A 2 7.90 32.19 7.20
CA ALA A 2 7.84 33.62 6.89
C ALA A 2 7.11 34.32 8.06
N PRO A 3 7.72 35.28 8.75
CA PRO A 3 7.10 35.91 9.89
C PRO A 3 5.84 36.68 9.44
N PRO A 4 4.84 36.86 10.34
CA PRO A 4 3.64 37.67 10.05
C PRO A 4 3.95 39.08 9.54
N SER A 5 5.10 39.62 9.86
CA SER A 5 5.62 40.89 9.36
C SER A 5 5.75 40.99 7.85
N ARG A 6 6.00 39.85 7.13
CA ARG A 6 6.06 39.83 5.64
C ARG A 6 4.71 40.07 4.97
N ILE A 7 3.60 39.64 5.59
CA ILE A 7 2.25 39.84 5.04
C ILE A 7 1.72 41.23 5.42
N ILE A 8 2.09 41.71 6.59
CA ILE A 8 1.63 43.00 7.11
C ILE A 8 2.49 44.19 6.56
N GLY A 9 3.71 43.90 6.09
CA GLY A 9 4.63 44.86 5.54
C GLY A 9 5.49 45.61 6.59
N VAL A 10 5.10 45.54 7.88
CA VAL A 10 5.79 46.22 8.98
C VAL A 10 5.95 45.31 10.20
N GLY A 11 6.92 45.61 11.07
CA GLY A 11 7.16 44.88 12.30
C GLY A 11 6.07 45.05 13.37
N HIS A 12 6.26 44.41 14.53
CA HIS A 12 5.32 44.52 15.65
C HIS A 12 5.48 45.95 16.27
N TYR A 13 4.36 46.66 16.41
CA TYR A 13 4.29 48.07 16.86
C TYR A 13 4.88 49.13 15.89
N GLU A 14 5.41 48.76 14.71
CA GLU A 14 5.82 49.73 13.69
C GLU A 14 4.63 50.35 12.96
N ARG A 15 4.76 51.69 12.72
CA ARG A 15 3.83 52.47 11.90
C ARG A 15 4.61 53.03 10.71
N GLY A 16 4.16 52.80 9.49
CA GLY A 16 4.83 53.26 8.28
C GLY A 16 4.02 53.01 7.02
N ASP A 17 4.41 53.66 5.93
CA ASP A 17 3.72 53.60 4.62
C ASP A 17 3.79 52.24 3.93
N GLY A 18 4.65 51.32 4.40
CA GLY A 18 4.75 49.93 3.95
C GLY A 18 3.73 48.98 4.55
N ARG A 19 2.75 49.48 5.29
CA ARG A 19 1.74 48.65 5.95
C ARG A 19 0.64 48.26 4.99
N HIS A 20 0.56 46.97 4.64
CA HIS A 20 -0.43 46.43 3.67
C HIS A 20 -1.66 45.82 4.36
N ASP A 21 -1.58 45.44 5.65
CA ASP A 21 -2.69 44.84 6.38
C ASP A 21 -2.58 45.08 7.89
N ARG A 22 -3.62 44.70 8.64
CA ARG A 22 -3.69 44.89 10.12
C ARG A 22 -3.79 43.53 10.81
N ARG A 23 -3.11 43.41 11.95
CA ARG A 23 -3.23 42.23 12.82
C ARG A 23 -4.65 42.14 13.40
N ASN A 24 -5.18 40.92 13.44
CA ASN A 24 -6.51 40.65 13.96
C ASN A 24 -6.47 39.50 14.99
N GLY A 25 -5.53 39.62 15.96
CA GLY A 25 -5.36 38.63 17.03
C GLY A 25 -4.75 37.31 16.53
N VAL A 26 -4.98 36.27 17.28
CA VAL A 26 -4.56 34.88 17.00
C VAL A 26 -5.75 33.97 17.00
N ARG A 27 -5.63 32.83 16.33
CA ARG A 27 -6.56 31.69 16.50
C ARG A 27 -5.80 30.50 17.01
N THR A 28 -6.36 29.80 17.97
CA THR A 28 -5.83 28.54 18.45
C THR A 28 -6.26 27.41 17.52
N ARG A 29 -5.34 26.49 17.25
CA ARG A 29 -5.56 25.30 16.46
C ARG A 29 -4.80 24.12 17.05
N GLY A 30 -5.50 23.04 17.39
CA GLY A 30 -4.88 21.78 17.77
C GLY A 30 -4.17 21.11 16.58
N LEU A 31 -2.99 20.57 16.84
CA LEU A 31 -2.23 19.73 15.91
C LEU A 31 -1.77 18.47 16.63
N ASN A 32 -2.15 17.32 16.12
CA ASN A 32 -1.67 16.04 16.58
C ASN A 32 -0.32 15.71 15.94
N THR A 33 0.69 15.47 16.76
CA THR A 33 2.05 15.13 16.35
C THR A 33 2.46 13.78 16.92
N ARG A 34 3.52 13.21 16.42
CA ARG A 34 4.14 11.98 16.97
C ARG A 34 4.65 12.14 18.42
N ALA A 35 4.74 13.37 18.93
CA ALA A 35 5.14 13.68 20.30
C ALA A 35 3.95 14.10 21.20
N GLY A 36 2.71 13.88 20.73
CA GLY A 36 1.48 14.27 21.41
C GLY A 36 0.72 15.39 20.72
N SER A 37 -0.40 15.80 21.31
CA SER A 37 -1.24 16.89 20.82
C SER A 37 -0.68 18.23 21.32
N ILE A 38 -0.53 19.19 20.41
CA ILE A 38 -0.06 20.56 20.72
C ILE A 38 -1.07 21.59 20.27
N GLU A 39 -1.15 22.70 20.95
CA GLU A 39 -1.92 23.87 20.53
C GLU A 39 -1.03 24.88 19.82
N LEU A 40 -1.46 25.32 18.65
CA LEU A 40 -0.77 26.30 17.83
C LEU A 40 -1.53 27.63 17.84
N GLU A 41 -0.86 28.70 18.16
CA GLU A 41 -1.38 30.06 18.00
C GLU A 41 -1.04 30.56 16.59
N ILE A 42 -2.04 30.65 15.73
CA ILE A 42 -1.89 31.12 14.35
C ILE A 42 -2.32 32.58 14.27
N PRO A 43 -1.40 33.52 13.93
CA PRO A 43 -1.73 34.92 13.76
C PRO A 43 -2.81 35.13 12.70
N ARG A 44 -3.69 36.08 12.91
CA ARG A 44 -4.72 36.52 11.97
C ARG A 44 -4.42 37.93 11.51
N SER A 45 -4.73 38.18 10.24
CA SER A 45 -4.77 39.53 9.62
C SER A 45 -6.18 39.82 9.14
N ARG A 46 -6.51 41.07 8.89
CA ARG A 46 -7.89 41.47 8.53
C ARG A 46 -8.25 41.15 7.11
N GLU A 47 -7.35 41.41 6.17
CA GLU A 47 -7.62 41.35 4.73
C GLU A 47 -7.01 40.10 4.10
N THR A 48 -5.74 39.80 4.40
CA THR A 48 -4.99 38.70 3.81
C THR A 48 -4.84 37.56 4.80
N PRO A 49 -5.45 36.37 4.58
CA PRO A 49 -5.32 35.24 5.49
C PRO A 49 -3.87 34.78 5.64
N PHE A 50 -3.34 34.75 6.87
CA PHE A 50 -2.04 34.16 7.15
C PHE A 50 -2.12 32.64 7.04
N ARG A 51 -1.32 32.06 6.13
CA ARG A 51 -1.24 30.61 5.89
C ARG A 51 0.19 30.14 6.19
N PRO A 52 0.44 29.48 7.33
CA PRO A 52 1.74 28.91 7.61
C PRO A 52 2.07 27.82 6.59
N THR A 53 3.25 27.89 5.96
CA THR A 53 3.71 26.91 4.98
C THR A 53 4.09 25.56 5.61
N VAL A 54 4.36 25.55 6.92
CA VAL A 54 4.77 24.35 7.68
C VAL A 54 3.57 23.47 8.06
N ILE A 55 2.35 24.04 8.04
CA ILE A 55 1.14 23.33 8.46
C ILE A 55 0.23 23.19 7.24
N GLU A 56 -0.04 21.97 6.84
CA GLU A 56 -0.98 21.71 5.75
C GLU A 56 -2.38 22.25 6.10
N GLN A 57 -2.96 22.93 5.12
CA GLN A 57 -4.28 23.52 5.28
C GLN A 57 -5.30 22.38 5.47
N PHE A 58 -6.16 22.52 6.49
CA PHE A 58 -7.21 21.55 6.87
C PHE A 58 -6.73 20.21 7.50
N ARG A 59 -5.45 19.91 7.58
CA ARG A 59 -4.96 18.72 8.30
C ARG A 59 -4.73 19.03 9.79
N ARG A 60 -5.28 18.18 10.65
CA ARG A 60 -5.11 18.26 12.12
C ARG A 60 -4.02 17.33 12.64
N SER A 61 -3.41 16.55 11.79
CA SER A 61 -2.36 15.58 12.14
C SER A 61 -1.11 15.83 11.32
N GLU A 62 0.05 15.69 11.95
CA GLU A 62 1.36 15.74 11.31
C GLU A 62 1.50 14.56 10.33
N ARG A 63 2.16 14.76 9.19
CA ARG A 63 2.41 13.70 8.20
C ARG A 63 3.12 12.48 8.81
N ALA A 64 4.11 12.72 9.67
CA ALA A 64 4.83 11.64 10.33
C ALA A 64 3.91 10.78 11.21
N LEU A 65 2.97 11.38 11.94
CA LEU A 65 1.97 10.66 12.71
C LEU A 65 1.02 9.86 11.80
N VAL A 66 0.57 10.45 10.69
CA VAL A 66 -0.26 9.75 9.70
C VAL A 66 0.46 8.53 9.15
N SER A 67 1.74 8.66 8.79
CA SER A 67 2.55 7.53 8.30
C SER A 67 2.69 6.42 9.35
N VAL A 68 2.88 6.76 10.63
CA VAL A 68 2.94 5.77 11.72
C VAL A 68 1.59 5.04 11.87
N ILE A 69 0.47 5.76 11.81
CA ILE A 69 -0.88 5.17 11.86
C ILE A 69 -1.09 4.20 10.69
N GLN A 70 -0.75 4.63 9.48
CA GLN A 70 -0.91 3.83 8.28
C GLN A 70 -0.02 2.58 8.29
N GLU A 71 1.24 2.72 8.70
CA GLU A 71 2.17 1.60 8.81
C GLU A 71 1.72 0.58 9.87
N ALA A 72 1.28 1.06 11.02
CA ALA A 72 0.75 0.19 12.08
C ALA A 72 -0.55 -0.52 11.63
N PHE A 73 -1.40 0.14 10.84
CA PHE A 73 -2.60 -0.46 10.26
C PHE A 73 -2.25 -1.56 9.26
N ILE A 74 -1.28 -1.32 8.36
CA ILE A 74 -0.74 -2.33 7.43
C ILE A 74 -0.15 -3.50 8.21
N GLY A 75 0.54 -3.22 9.33
CA GLY A 75 1.08 -4.22 10.25
C GLY A 75 0.02 -5.01 11.04
N GLY A 76 -1.29 -4.78 10.80
CA GLY A 76 -2.39 -5.54 11.38
C GLY A 76 -2.93 -5.00 12.71
N ILE A 77 -2.54 -3.78 13.11
CA ILE A 77 -3.13 -3.13 14.29
C ILE A 77 -4.52 -2.60 13.93
N SER A 78 -5.56 -3.10 14.62
CA SER A 78 -6.93 -2.64 14.39
C SER A 78 -7.10 -1.16 14.79
N THR A 79 -8.03 -0.46 14.15
CA THR A 79 -8.33 0.97 14.45
C THR A 79 -8.71 1.19 15.92
N ARG A 80 -9.31 0.19 16.58
CA ARG A 80 -9.63 0.25 18.03
C ARG A 80 -8.37 0.20 18.87
N LYS A 81 -7.45 -0.73 18.57
CA LYS A 81 -6.18 -0.86 19.30
C LYS A 81 -5.24 0.31 19.01
N MET A 82 -5.35 0.91 17.84
CA MET A 82 -4.62 2.12 17.46
C MET A 82 -5.01 3.32 18.32
N GLU A 83 -6.29 3.46 18.69
CA GLU A 83 -6.77 4.51 19.59
C GLU A 83 -6.03 4.44 20.95
N ASP A 84 -5.89 3.23 21.51
CA ASP A 84 -5.17 3.01 22.78
C ASP A 84 -3.66 3.37 22.64
N VAL A 85 -3.04 2.99 21.53
CA VAL A 85 -1.63 3.31 21.25
C VAL A 85 -1.41 4.82 21.14
N LEU A 86 -2.29 5.52 20.43
CA LEU A 86 -2.22 6.96 20.26
C LEU A 86 -2.46 7.71 21.58
N ALA A 87 -3.40 7.24 22.40
CA ALA A 87 -3.63 7.79 23.73
C ALA A 87 -2.38 7.66 24.62
N ALA A 88 -1.68 6.51 24.57
CA ALA A 88 -0.42 6.32 25.28
C ALA A 88 0.72 7.26 24.79
N MET A 89 0.65 7.73 23.55
CA MET A 89 1.55 8.74 22.99
C MET A 89 1.13 10.18 23.29
N GLY A 90 0.04 10.39 24.07
CA GLY A 90 -0.49 11.73 24.35
C GLY A 90 -1.29 12.35 23.18
N VAL A 91 -1.77 11.53 22.23
CA VAL A 91 -2.61 11.95 21.12
C VAL A 91 -4.07 11.62 21.45
N GLU A 92 -4.70 12.47 22.26
CA GLU A 92 -6.03 12.20 22.83
C GLU A 92 -7.22 12.51 21.89
N GLN A 93 -6.99 13.19 20.76
CA GLN A 93 -8.06 13.76 19.93
C GLN A 93 -8.32 13.01 18.61
N LEU A 94 -7.81 11.78 18.44
CA LEU A 94 -8.08 10.97 17.25
C LEU A 94 -9.08 9.88 17.55
N SER A 95 -10.30 10.05 17.05
CA SER A 95 -11.35 9.04 17.14
C SER A 95 -11.15 7.91 16.12
N LYS A 96 -11.79 6.76 16.35
CA LYS A 96 -11.78 5.61 15.41
C LYS A 96 -12.16 6.00 13.98
N SER A 97 -13.15 6.86 13.81
CA SER A 97 -13.59 7.33 12.50
C SER A 97 -12.51 8.17 11.80
N GLN A 98 -11.78 9.00 12.55
CA GLN A 98 -10.65 9.77 12.01
C GLN A 98 -9.47 8.85 11.64
N ILE A 99 -9.13 7.87 12.49
CA ILE A 99 -8.11 6.85 12.19
C ILE A 99 -8.51 6.06 10.93
N SER A 100 -9.76 5.62 10.84
CA SER A 100 -10.29 4.93 9.67
C SER A 100 -10.19 5.79 8.40
N ALA A 101 -10.52 7.07 8.50
CA ALA A 101 -10.39 8.01 7.37
C ALA A 101 -8.93 8.18 6.91
N LEU A 102 -7.96 8.22 7.85
CA LEU A 102 -6.54 8.28 7.52
C LEU A 102 -6.07 6.98 6.84
N CYS A 103 -6.60 5.83 7.24
CA CYS A 103 -6.29 4.54 6.60
C CYS A 103 -6.91 4.41 5.21
N GLN A 104 -8.07 5.05 4.95
CA GLN A 104 -8.69 5.07 3.61
C GLN A 104 -7.83 5.77 2.55
N GLU A 105 -6.91 6.63 2.94
CA GLU A 105 -5.93 7.21 2.00
C GLU A 105 -5.06 6.11 1.35
N LEU A 106 -4.86 4.96 2.03
CA LEU A 106 -4.16 3.79 1.48
C LEU A 106 -4.93 3.13 0.33
N ASP A 107 -6.27 3.17 0.37
CA ASP A 107 -7.11 2.58 -0.67
C ASP A 107 -6.89 3.26 -2.03
N ALA A 108 -6.68 4.58 -2.03
CA ALA A 108 -6.35 5.32 -3.24
C ALA A 108 -5.00 4.87 -3.83
N THR A 109 -3.99 4.68 -2.97
CA THR A 109 -2.66 4.19 -3.36
C THR A 109 -2.73 2.76 -3.89
N ALA A 110 -3.46 1.88 -3.19
CA ALA A 110 -3.67 0.50 -3.61
C ALA A 110 -4.43 0.43 -4.95
N THR A 111 -5.46 1.26 -5.12
CA THR A 111 -6.22 1.34 -6.37
C THR A 111 -5.36 1.85 -7.51
N ALA A 112 -4.58 2.91 -7.30
CA ALA A 112 -3.65 3.43 -8.29
C ALA A 112 -2.62 2.37 -8.71
N PHE A 113 -2.08 1.60 -7.77
CA PHE A 113 -1.19 0.48 -8.05
C PHE A 113 -1.88 -0.61 -8.87
N ARG A 114 -3.09 -1.03 -8.48
CA ARG A 114 -3.85 -2.10 -9.14
C ARG A 114 -4.30 -1.72 -10.55
N THR A 115 -4.49 -0.44 -10.83
CA THR A 115 -4.98 0.06 -12.12
C THR A 115 -3.90 0.67 -13.01
N ARG A 116 -2.67 0.84 -12.51
CA ARG A 116 -1.56 1.44 -13.26
C ARG A 116 -1.30 0.70 -14.58
N GLU A 117 -0.97 1.44 -15.60
CA GLU A 117 -0.54 0.89 -16.87
C GLU A 117 0.83 0.20 -16.74
N LEU A 118 1.02 -0.92 -17.40
CA LEU A 118 2.29 -1.63 -17.46
C LEU A 118 3.05 -1.10 -18.69
N THR A 119 4.07 -0.29 -18.43
CA THR A 119 4.76 0.50 -19.47
C THR A 119 5.91 -0.23 -20.15
N GLN A 120 6.27 -1.43 -19.65
CA GLN A 120 7.34 -2.24 -20.22
C GLN A 120 6.88 -3.66 -20.52
N ALA A 121 7.63 -4.38 -21.36
CA ALA A 121 7.44 -5.79 -21.62
C ALA A 121 7.89 -6.64 -20.43
N TYR A 122 7.17 -7.72 -20.17
CA TYR A 122 7.52 -8.70 -19.13
C TYR A 122 7.60 -10.10 -19.74
N PRO A 123 8.75 -10.48 -20.27
CA PRO A 123 8.92 -11.80 -20.90
C PRO A 123 8.76 -12.98 -19.94
N TYR A 124 8.99 -12.79 -18.66
CA TYR A 124 8.87 -13.81 -17.63
C TYR A 124 7.89 -13.32 -16.56
N VAL A 125 6.84 -14.12 -16.30
CA VAL A 125 5.82 -13.78 -15.30
C VAL A 125 5.57 -14.96 -14.38
N TRP A 126 5.55 -14.71 -13.07
CA TRP A 126 5.17 -15.68 -12.04
C TRP A 126 3.78 -15.33 -11.54
N PHE A 127 2.97 -16.37 -11.35
CA PHE A 127 1.65 -16.30 -10.74
C PHE A 127 1.63 -17.14 -9.48
N ASP A 128 1.14 -16.56 -8.39
CA ASP A 128 1.04 -17.22 -7.09
C ASP A 128 -0.26 -16.83 -6.39
N ALA A 129 -0.74 -17.66 -5.45
CA ALA A 129 -1.88 -17.37 -4.63
C ALA A 129 -1.59 -17.68 -3.17
N LEU A 130 -1.99 -16.76 -2.29
CA LEU A 130 -1.92 -16.90 -0.84
C LEU A 130 -3.33 -16.92 -0.29
N TYR A 131 -3.63 -17.86 0.61
CA TYR A 131 -4.93 -17.91 1.27
C TYR A 131 -4.89 -17.14 2.59
N GLU A 132 -5.73 -16.10 2.68
CA GLU A 132 -5.85 -15.26 3.87
C GLU A 132 -7.26 -15.34 4.45
N LYS A 133 -7.33 -15.32 5.80
CA LYS A 133 -8.60 -15.28 6.51
C LYS A 133 -9.06 -13.84 6.67
N LEU A 134 -10.08 -13.47 5.93
CA LEU A 134 -10.67 -12.13 5.96
C LEU A 134 -12.01 -12.17 6.72
N ARG A 135 -12.31 -11.09 7.46
CA ARG A 135 -13.63 -10.90 8.07
C ARG A 135 -14.50 -10.10 7.11
N ILE A 136 -15.51 -10.75 6.53
CA ILE A 136 -16.50 -10.14 5.64
C ILE A 136 -17.89 -10.37 6.24
N ASN A 137 -18.65 -9.31 6.45
CA ASN A 137 -20.00 -9.36 7.03
C ASN A 137 -20.07 -10.22 8.32
N ASP A 138 -19.17 -9.94 9.27
CA ASP A 138 -19.01 -10.63 10.55
C ASP A 138 -18.67 -12.14 10.49
N ARG A 139 -18.39 -12.67 9.31
CA ARG A 139 -17.91 -14.04 9.11
C ARG A 139 -16.44 -14.04 8.72
N VAL A 140 -15.71 -15.03 9.22
CA VAL A 140 -14.34 -15.28 8.77
C VAL A 140 -14.39 -16.19 7.56
N VAL A 141 -14.00 -15.68 6.40
CA VAL A 141 -13.91 -16.41 5.14
C VAL A 141 -12.46 -16.52 4.69
N SER A 142 -12.12 -17.60 4.02
CA SER A 142 -10.80 -17.76 3.41
C SER A 142 -10.88 -17.27 1.97
N ASN A 143 -10.12 -16.23 1.65
CA ASN A 143 -10.00 -15.68 0.30
C ASN A 143 -8.60 -15.93 -0.26
N ALA A 144 -8.48 -16.07 -1.56
CA ALA A 144 -7.20 -16.14 -2.23
C ALA A 144 -6.73 -14.74 -2.64
N VAL A 145 -5.52 -14.38 -2.22
CA VAL A 145 -4.81 -13.20 -2.71
C VAL A 145 -3.93 -13.65 -3.87
N VAL A 146 -4.34 -13.33 -5.09
CA VAL A 146 -3.60 -13.68 -6.32
C VAL A 146 -2.59 -12.59 -6.65
N ILE A 147 -1.37 -12.99 -6.95
CA ILE A 147 -0.25 -12.07 -7.19
C ILE A 147 0.42 -12.43 -8.53
N ALA A 148 0.82 -11.43 -9.27
CA ALA A 148 1.66 -11.57 -10.45
C ALA A 148 2.96 -10.78 -10.29
N TYR A 149 4.09 -11.46 -10.52
CA TYR A 149 5.43 -10.86 -10.59
C TYR A 149 5.91 -10.93 -12.02
N GLY A 150 6.39 -9.81 -12.55
CA GLY A 150 7.02 -9.76 -13.87
C GLY A 150 8.50 -9.46 -13.76
N VAL A 151 9.30 -10.02 -14.67
CA VAL A 151 10.70 -9.60 -14.89
C VAL A 151 10.74 -8.88 -16.21
N GLY A 152 11.17 -7.63 -16.17
CA GLY A 152 11.34 -6.77 -17.34
C GLY A 152 12.57 -7.17 -18.18
N ALA A 153 12.70 -6.55 -19.34
CA ALA A 153 13.85 -6.73 -20.21
C ALA A 153 15.18 -6.27 -19.58
N ASP A 154 15.09 -5.38 -18.58
CA ASP A 154 16.20 -4.89 -17.75
C ASP A 154 16.62 -5.86 -16.63
N GLY A 155 15.92 -6.98 -16.48
CA GLY A 155 16.12 -7.97 -15.43
C GLY A 155 15.51 -7.62 -14.08
N HIS A 156 14.88 -6.45 -13.94
CA HIS A 156 14.23 -6.06 -12.68
C HIS A 156 12.92 -6.79 -12.50
N ARG A 157 12.67 -7.18 -11.24
CA ARG A 157 11.42 -7.85 -10.83
C ARG A 157 10.46 -6.83 -10.25
N ASP A 158 9.26 -6.81 -10.80
CA ASP A 158 8.14 -5.96 -10.35
C ASP A 158 6.95 -6.81 -9.91
N VAL A 159 6.21 -6.34 -8.90
CA VAL A 159 4.83 -6.79 -8.68
C VAL A 159 3.94 -6.10 -9.71
N ILE A 160 3.47 -6.82 -10.71
CA ILE A 160 2.67 -6.28 -11.81
C ILE A 160 1.16 -6.38 -11.56
N GLY A 161 0.75 -7.21 -10.60
CA GLY A 161 -0.66 -7.32 -10.23
C GLY A 161 -0.87 -7.98 -8.88
N ILE A 162 -1.96 -7.56 -8.23
CA ILE A 162 -2.49 -8.17 -7.02
C ILE A 162 -4.00 -8.02 -7.03
N ASP A 163 -4.71 -9.07 -6.64
CA ASP A 163 -6.16 -9.04 -6.47
C ASP A 163 -6.59 -10.01 -5.36
N VAL A 164 -7.80 -9.79 -4.83
CA VAL A 164 -8.41 -10.68 -3.84
C VAL A 164 -9.60 -11.33 -4.51
N VAL A 165 -9.63 -12.66 -4.49
CA VAL A 165 -10.70 -13.47 -5.10
C VAL A 165 -11.27 -14.43 -4.06
N ASP A 166 -12.55 -14.74 -4.18
CA ASP A 166 -13.24 -15.62 -3.23
C ASP A 166 -12.70 -17.06 -3.31
N THR A 167 -12.37 -17.50 -4.51
CA THR A 167 -11.90 -18.86 -4.76
C THR A 167 -10.86 -18.86 -5.87
N GLU A 168 -9.81 -19.64 -5.70
CA GLU A 168 -8.81 -19.89 -6.72
C GLU A 168 -9.34 -20.92 -7.72
N ASN A 169 -9.91 -20.43 -8.82
CA ASN A 169 -10.43 -21.25 -9.91
C ASN A 169 -10.05 -20.66 -11.28
N LYS A 170 -10.44 -21.34 -12.37
CA LYS A 170 -10.15 -20.90 -13.73
C LYS A 170 -10.73 -19.51 -14.03
N GLU A 171 -11.93 -19.25 -13.55
CA GLU A 171 -12.69 -18.03 -13.80
C GLU A 171 -12.00 -16.82 -13.15
N SER A 172 -11.61 -16.93 -11.87
CA SER A 172 -10.91 -15.88 -11.13
C SER A 172 -9.55 -15.59 -11.75
N TRP A 173 -8.76 -16.62 -12.08
CA TRP A 173 -7.48 -16.45 -12.77
C TRP A 173 -7.65 -15.84 -14.16
N THR A 174 -8.68 -16.25 -14.92
CA THR A 174 -8.96 -15.67 -16.24
C THR A 174 -9.31 -14.19 -16.13
N ALA A 175 -10.12 -13.80 -15.15
CA ALA A 175 -10.47 -12.40 -14.90
C ALA A 175 -9.22 -11.57 -14.53
N PHE A 176 -8.40 -12.10 -13.63
CA PHE A 176 -7.14 -11.46 -13.21
C PHE A 176 -6.18 -11.25 -14.40
N LEU A 177 -5.91 -12.28 -15.17
CA LEU A 177 -5.03 -12.21 -16.34
C LEU A 177 -5.55 -11.24 -17.41
N ARG A 178 -6.88 -11.24 -17.66
CA ARG A 178 -7.51 -10.27 -18.56
C ARG A 178 -7.36 -8.83 -18.04
N GLY A 179 -7.42 -8.65 -16.71
CA GLY A 179 -7.12 -7.37 -16.06
C GLY A 179 -5.70 -6.89 -16.37
N LEU A 180 -4.70 -7.78 -16.25
CA LEU A 180 -3.32 -7.46 -16.61
C LEU A 180 -3.17 -7.11 -18.10
N LYS A 181 -3.83 -7.86 -18.99
CA LYS A 181 -3.83 -7.55 -20.44
C LYS A 181 -4.45 -6.18 -20.74
N LYS A 182 -5.54 -5.81 -20.07
CA LYS A 182 -6.14 -4.46 -20.20
C LYS A 182 -5.17 -3.36 -19.77
N ARG A 183 -4.30 -3.66 -18.81
CA ARG A 183 -3.24 -2.76 -18.32
C ARG A 183 -1.96 -2.84 -19.16
N ARG A 184 -2.03 -3.43 -20.37
CA ARG A 184 -0.97 -3.57 -21.37
C ARG A 184 0.12 -4.60 -21.02
N LEU A 185 -0.17 -5.64 -20.23
CA LEU A 185 0.76 -6.76 -20.14
C LEU A 185 1.04 -7.33 -21.53
N SER A 186 2.29 -7.30 -21.97
CA SER A 186 2.74 -7.73 -23.30
C SER A 186 3.97 -8.61 -23.25
N ASP A 187 4.25 -9.28 -24.37
CA ASP A 187 5.47 -10.07 -24.65
C ASP A 187 5.80 -11.17 -23.63
N VAL A 188 4.79 -11.72 -22.98
CA VAL A 188 4.99 -12.84 -22.05
C VAL A 188 5.41 -14.09 -22.86
N LYS A 189 6.64 -14.55 -22.62
CA LYS A 189 7.22 -15.75 -23.24
C LYS A 189 7.08 -16.96 -22.34
N LEU A 190 7.27 -16.75 -21.03
CA LEU A 190 7.20 -17.82 -20.04
C LEU A 190 6.34 -17.37 -18.83
N ALA A 191 5.32 -18.16 -18.56
CA ALA A 191 4.45 -18.03 -17.40
C ALA A 191 4.75 -19.16 -16.41
N ILE A 192 5.10 -18.80 -15.18
CA ILE A 192 5.49 -19.74 -14.12
C ILE A 192 4.42 -19.70 -13.02
N SER A 193 3.91 -20.87 -12.62
CA SER A 193 2.99 -20.98 -11.49
C SER A 193 3.17 -22.33 -10.77
N ASP A 194 2.42 -22.54 -9.70
CA ASP A 194 2.20 -23.88 -9.19
C ASP A 194 1.45 -24.75 -10.24
N ALA A 195 1.16 -26.00 -9.89
CA ALA A 195 0.47 -26.92 -10.80
C ALA A 195 -1.07 -26.86 -10.69
N HIS A 196 -1.63 -25.78 -10.10
CA HIS A 196 -3.07 -25.63 -9.97
C HIS A 196 -3.73 -25.53 -11.36
N GLU A 197 -4.72 -26.38 -11.63
CA GLU A 197 -5.32 -26.50 -12.96
C GLU A 197 -6.03 -25.21 -13.41
N GLY A 198 -6.58 -24.44 -12.47
CA GLY A 198 -7.25 -23.16 -12.77
C GLY A 198 -6.31 -22.14 -13.39
N VAL A 199 -5.12 -21.93 -12.80
CA VAL A 199 -4.14 -20.96 -13.31
C VAL A 199 -3.54 -21.43 -14.63
N LYS A 200 -3.27 -22.73 -14.79
CA LYS A 200 -2.77 -23.30 -16.07
C LYS A 200 -3.77 -23.08 -17.20
N ALA A 201 -5.05 -23.40 -16.97
CA ALA A 201 -6.10 -23.21 -17.96
C ALA A 201 -6.31 -21.71 -18.31
N ALA A 202 -6.21 -20.83 -17.34
CA ALA A 202 -6.29 -19.38 -17.55
C ALA A 202 -5.10 -18.86 -18.38
N ILE A 203 -3.87 -19.29 -18.07
CA ILE A 203 -2.66 -18.93 -18.82
C ILE A 203 -2.82 -19.35 -20.29
N ALA A 204 -3.19 -20.60 -20.55
CA ALA A 204 -3.39 -21.11 -21.92
C ALA A 204 -4.47 -20.33 -22.70
N THR A 205 -5.50 -19.84 -21.99
CA THR A 205 -6.60 -19.10 -22.60
C THR A 205 -6.26 -17.64 -22.89
N VAL A 206 -5.54 -16.95 -21.97
CA VAL A 206 -5.36 -15.49 -21.98
C VAL A 206 -3.99 -15.09 -22.50
N LEU A 207 -2.94 -15.85 -22.17
CA LEU A 207 -1.56 -15.57 -22.56
C LEU A 207 -1.14 -16.48 -23.73
N GLN A 208 -1.91 -16.42 -24.81
CA GLN A 208 -1.63 -17.21 -26.02
C GLN A 208 -0.21 -16.90 -26.54
N GLY A 209 0.56 -17.96 -26.81
CA GLY A 209 1.96 -17.86 -27.23
C GLY A 209 2.98 -17.89 -26.08
N ALA A 210 2.56 -17.77 -24.83
CA ALA A 210 3.44 -18.00 -23.69
C ALA A 210 3.55 -19.49 -23.37
N SER A 211 4.76 -19.98 -23.11
CA SER A 211 4.99 -21.30 -22.55
C SER A 211 4.65 -21.30 -21.07
N TRP A 212 4.12 -22.42 -20.55
CA TRP A 212 3.92 -22.59 -19.11
C TRP A 212 5.00 -23.46 -18.49
N GLN A 213 5.48 -23.10 -17.32
CA GLN A 213 6.42 -23.88 -16.52
C GLN A 213 5.92 -23.98 -15.08
N ARG A 214 6.05 -25.17 -14.50
CA ARG A 214 5.80 -25.38 -13.08
C ARG A 214 6.87 -24.70 -12.23
N CYS A 215 6.46 -23.98 -11.19
CA CYS A 215 7.35 -23.35 -10.22
C CYS A 215 8.22 -24.44 -9.54
N THR A 216 9.53 -24.30 -9.62
CA THR A 216 10.50 -25.25 -9.03
C THR A 216 10.40 -25.32 -7.51
N VAL A 217 10.08 -24.20 -6.84
CA VAL A 217 9.89 -24.14 -5.39
C VAL A 217 8.67 -24.97 -4.97
N HIS A 218 7.53 -24.78 -5.65
CA HIS A 218 6.31 -25.56 -5.37
C HIS A 218 6.50 -27.03 -5.72
N PHE A 219 7.20 -27.31 -6.82
CA PHE A 219 7.55 -28.68 -7.19
C PHE A 219 8.38 -29.38 -6.10
N GLY A 220 9.45 -28.72 -5.64
CA GLY A 220 10.30 -29.25 -4.58
C GLY A 220 9.55 -29.44 -3.26
N ARG A 221 8.71 -28.49 -2.86
CA ARG A 221 7.86 -28.61 -1.66
C ARG A 221 6.90 -29.79 -1.77
N ASN A 222 6.29 -29.98 -2.94
CA ASN A 222 5.36 -31.10 -3.16
C ASN A 222 6.08 -32.46 -3.07
N ILE A 223 7.28 -32.58 -3.64
CA ILE A 223 8.09 -33.81 -3.45
C ILE A 223 8.39 -34.05 -1.96
N LEU A 224 8.91 -33.03 -1.28
CA LEU A 224 9.29 -33.15 0.14
C LEU A 224 8.10 -33.40 1.07
N ALA A 225 6.87 -33.08 0.67
CA ALA A 225 5.67 -33.41 1.43
C ALA A 225 5.42 -34.93 1.49
N HIS A 226 5.87 -35.69 0.49
CA HIS A 226 5.75 -37.15 0.44
C HIS A 226 6.96 -37.88 1.01
N VAL A 227 8.03 -37.17 1.38
CA VAL A 227 9.26 -37.76 1.92
C VAL A 227 9.17 -37.87 3.45
N PRO A 228 9.49 -39.04 4.05
CA PRO A 228 9.59 -39.19 5.48
C PRO A 228 10.60 -38.18 6.09
N GLN A 229 10.34 -37.74 7.33
CA GLN A 229 11.09 -36.64 7.97
C GLN A 229 12.60 -36.90 8.02
N ASN A 230 13.02 -38.13 8.27
CA ASN A 230 14.43 -38.55 8.36
C ASN A 230 15.19 -38.48 7.02
N HIS A 231 14.48 -38.50 5.88
CA HIS A 231 15.09 -38.42 4.53
C HIS A 231 14.93 -37.03 3.86
N LYS A 232 14.22 -36.11 4.50
CA LYS A 232 13.94 -34.80 3.86
C LYS A 232 15.19 -34.00 3.51
N LEU A 233 16.21 -34.01 4.36
CA LEU A 233 17.46 -33.29 4.11
C LEU A 233 18.22 -33.84 2.91
N GLU A 234 18.33 -35.15 2.79
CA GLU A 234 18.99 -35.84 1.70
C GLU A 234 18.30 -35.53 0.35
N VAL A 235 16.97 -35.76 0.31
CA VAL A 235 16.17 -35.49 -0.88
C VAL A 235 16.17 -34.00 -1.25
N ALA A 236 16.14 -33.08 -0.27
CA ALA A 236 16.26 -31.66 -0.53
C ALA A 236 17.63 -31.28 -1.14
N GLY A 237 18.70 -31.94 -0.70
CA GLY A 237 20.03 -31.80 -1.30
C GLY A 237 20.06 -32.25 -2.76
N SER A 238 19.52 -33.42 -3.04
CA SER A 238 19.41 -33.96 -4.40
C SER A 238 18.56 -33.08 -5.33
N LEU A 239 17.41 -32.59 -4.84
CA LEU A 239 16.59 -31.65 -5.62
C LEU A 239 17.31 -30.36 -5.93
N ARG A 240 18.09 -29.84 -4.99
CA ARG A 240 18.87 -28.60 -5.21
C ARG A 240 19.90 -28.77 -6.30
N SER A 241 20.59 -29.92 -6.37
CA SER A 241 21.60 -30.18 -7.42
C SER A 241 21.00 -30.33 -8.84
N VAL A 242 19.68 -30.57 -8.95
CA VAL A 242 19.00 -30.63 -10.28
C VAL A 242 18.68 -29.23 -10.80
N PHE A 243 18.52 -28.23 -9.92
CA PHE A 243 18.07 -26.88 -10.29
C PHE A 243 19.19 -25.81 -10.20
N THR A 244 20.41 -26.19 -9.84
CA THR A 244 21.62 -25.34 -9.88
C THR A 244 22.50 -25.73 -11.03
#